data_53e44b583642f1f7054c70c4c629c40c
#
_entry.id   53e44b583642f1f7054c70c4c629c40c
#
_cell.length_a   1.000
_cell.length_b   1.000
_cell.length_c   1.000
_cell.angle_alpha   90.00
_cell.angle_beta   90.00
_cell.angle_gamma   90.00
#
_symmetry.space_group_name_H-M   'P 1'
#
loop_
_entity.id
_entity.type
_entity.pdbx_description
1 polymer ?
#
loop_
_entity_poly.entity_id
_entity_poly.type
_entity_poly.pdbx_seq_one_letter_code
_entity_poly.pdbx_strand_id
1 'polypeptide(L)'
;MNLYKRGLVVGKFCPLHQGHELLIKRAQDACEELLVVSYTRPEFPGYEPARRERWLRAQFPQAHIVVLDDARLAALCAARGVPARHLPHNDDDGELHRHFMGWLCWTVLALPVDAVFTSEDYGPGFAQVLERHYAGGPVAHVSVDQARAQVPVSGTLVRQDPHAHSAFLSPIVCADFVTRVCVLGGESSGKTTLAQALAAHFETAWVAEYGRELWESQDGILNYDDLLKIGREQLRREAQALLAARRWLFCDTSPMTTYFYCVEMFGKAEQELARLAEHRYDLVLLCAPDFPFIQDGTRRDEDFRARQHAWYQAELARRGIAFVNVSGSVDERVRQVAQVLAARMPC
;
A
#
# COMPACT_ATOMS: atom_id res chain seq x y z
N MET A 1 -3.32 25.50 -25.28
CA MET A 1 -2.25 25.16 -26.23
C MET A 1 -1.10 24.67 -25.39
N ASN A 2 -0.65 23.42 -25.55
CA ASN A 2 0.48 22.92 -24.81
C ASN A 2 1.75 23.65 -25.24
N LEU A 3 2.58 24.04 -24.27
CA LEU A 3 3.81 24.83 -24.54
C LEU A 3 4.95 23.91 -25.02
N TYR A 4 4.94 22.65 -24.63
CA TYR A 4 5.99 21.68 -24.89
C TYR A 4 5.42 20.38 -25.47
N LYS A 5 6.21 19.69 -26.27
CA LYS A 5 5.81 18.41 -26.85
C LYS A 5 5.94 17.29 -25.81
N ARG A 6 7.09 17.21 -25.12
CA ARG A 6 7.31 16.19 -24.08
C ARG A 6 8.09 16.72 -22.89
N GLY A 7 7.43 16.79 -21.76
CA GLY A 7 8.05 17.14 -20.47
C GLY A 7 8.70 15.96 -19.78
N LEU A 8 9.67 16.24 -18.91
CA LEU A 8 10.32 15.30 -18.03
C LEU A 8 10.18 15.74 -16.59
N VAL A 9 9.75 14.82 -15.72
CA VAL A 9 9.84 14.95 -14.26
C VAL A 9 10.65 13.76 -13.74
N VAL A 10 11.66 14.04 -12.90
CA VAL A 10 12.48 13.00 -12.25
C VAL A 10 12.38 13.14 -10.75
N GLY A 11 12.18 12.04 -10.04
CA GLY A 11 12.11 12.07 -8.59
C GLY A 11 12.24 10.70 -7.95
N LYS A 12 12.62 10.68 -6.68
CA LYS A 12 12.66 9.43 -5.90
C LYS A 12 11.26 8.94 -5.57
N PHE A 13 10.31 9.84 -5.30
CA PHE A 13 8.92 9.57 -4.90
C PHE A 13 8.81 8.58 -3.72
N CYS A 14 9.63 8.81 -2.71
CA CYS A 14 9.75 7.99 -1.51
C CYS A 14 9.35 8.79 -0.24
N PRO A 15 8.03 8.89 0.06
CA PRO A 15 6.87 8.54 -0.77
C PRO A 15 6.50 9.62 -1.80
N LEU A 16 5.56 9.29 -2.69
CA LEU A 16 4.84 10.27 -3.49
C LEU A 16 4.01 11.15 -2.54
N HIS A 17 4.14 12.47 -2.63
CA HIS A 17 3.45 13.46 -1.78
C HIS A 17 2.96 14.64 -2.61
N GLN A 18 2.08 15.47 -2.03
CA GLN A 18 1.43 16.58 -2.74
C GLN A 18 2.39 17.54 -3.44
N GLY A 19 3.63 17.75 -2.92
CA GLY A 19 4.64 18.54 -3.59
C GLY A 19 5.08 17.93 -4.94
N HIS A 20 5.24 16.60 -4.97
CA HIS A 20 5.49 15.87 -6.21
C HIS A 20 4.26 15.89 -7.14
N GLU A 21 3.06 15.75 -6.57
CA GLU A 21 1.82 15.79 -7.34
C GLU A 21 1.62 17.15 -8.00
N LEU A 22 1.92 18.24 -7.28
CA LEU A 22 1.90 19.60 -7.84
C LEU A 22 2.86 19.73 -9.02
N LEU A 23 4.11 19.26 -8.87
CA LEU A 23 5.12 19.28 -9.92
C LEU A 23 4.66 18.52 -11.17
N ILE A 24 4.17 17.27 -10.98
CA ILE A 24 3.71 16.43 -12.09
C ILE A 24 2.48 17.04 -12.77
N LYS A 25 1.50 17.55 -12.03
CA LYS A 25 0.31 18.23 -12.59
C LYS A 25 0.69 19.44 -13.43
N ARG A 26 1.60 20.30 -12.93
CA ARG A 26 2.09 21.45 -13.70
C ARG A 26 2.77 21.05 -15.00
N ALA A 27 3.53 19.94 -14.97
CA ALA A 27 4.15 19.41 -16.17
C ALA A 27 3.11 18.83 -17.15
N GLN A 28 2.08 18.11 -16.66
CA GLN A 28 0.99 17.61 -17.50
C GLN A 28 0.21 18.75 -18.19
N ASP A 29 -0.07 19.82 -17.46
CA ASP A 29 -0.82 20.97 -17.99
C ASP A 29 -0.04 21.74 -19.08
N ALA A 30 1.29 21.62 -19.09
CA ALA A 30 2.16 22.36 -20.01
C ALA A 30 2.63 21.53 -21.23
N CYS A 31 2.47 20.21 -21.21
CA CYS A 31 3.01 19.30 -22.21
C CYS A 31 1.94 18.47 -22.92
N GLU A 32 2.21 18.10 -24.17
CA GLU A 32 1.38 17.09 -24.89
C GLU A 32 1.58 15.69 -24.31
N GLU A 33 2.84 15.35 -23.97
CA GLU A 33 3.22 14.08 -23.35
C GLU A 33 4.09 14.37 -22.12
N LEU A 34 3.96 13.54 -21.09
CA LEU A 34 4.78 13.64 -19.89
C LEU A 34 5.48 12.32 -19.58
N LEU A 35 6.80 12.37 -19.45
CA LEU A 35 7.63 11.28 -18.95
C LEU A 35 7.95 11.54 -17.47
N VAL A 36 7.59 10.58 -16.61
CA VAL A 36 7.93 10.60 -15.18
C VAL A 36 8.86 9.44 -14.89
N VAL A 37 10.06 9.73 -14.43
CA VAL A 37 11.10 8.73 -14.12
C VAL A 37 11.37 8.70 -12.63
N SER A 38 11.41 7.51 -12.06
CA SER A 38 11.75 7.30 -10.65
C SER A 38 12.82 6.21 -10.51
N TYR A 39 13.83 6.48 -9.71
CA TYR A 39 14.82 5.49 -9.26
C TYR A 39 15.45 5.89 -7.93
N THR A 40 15.95 4.90 -7.21
CA THR A 40 16.77 5.06 -6.01
C THR A 40 17.79 3.92 -5.96
N ARG A 41 19.00 4.20 -5.45
CA ARG A 41 20.02 3.18 -5.20
C ARG A 41 20.93 3.63 -4.04
N PRO A 42 20.95 2.93 -2.90
CA PRO A 42 20.07 1.80 -2.57
C PRO A 42 18.59 2.21 -2.49
N GLU A 43 17.70 1.21 -2.60
CA GLU A 43 16.28 1.43 -2.37
C GLU A 43 16.02 1.81 -0.92
N PHE A 44 15.07 2.72 -0.69
CA PHE A 44 14.59 3.01 0.65
C PHE A 44 13.65 1.88 1.09
N PRO A 45 13.88 1.27 2.27
CA PRO A 45 12.99 0.23 2.79
C PRO A 45 11.53 0.69 2.86
N GLY A 46 10.63 -0.12 2.32
CA GLY A 46 9.20 0.21 2.24
C GLY A 46 8.80 1.08 1.05
N TYR A 47 9.73 1.45 0.17
CA TYR A 47 9.48 2.28 -1.02
C TYR A 47 9.92 1.62 -2.32
N GLU A 48 9.77 0.31 -2.41
CA GLU A 48 10.19 -0.54 -3.52
C GLU A 48 9.60 -0.05 -4.85
N PRO A 49 10.24 -0.34 -5.99
CA PRO A 49 9.83 0.13 -7.31
C PRO A 49 8.35 -0.15 -7.65
N ALA A 50 7.86 -1.34 -7.33
CA ALA A 50 6.47 -1.73 -7.58
C ALA A 50 5.46 -0.85 -6.82
N ARG A 51 5.79 -0.44 -5.58
CA ARG A 51 4.96 0.45 -4.76
C ARG A 51 4.92 1.85 -5.34
N ARG A 52 6.07 2.43 -5.69
CA ARG A 52 6.17 3.75 -6.33
C ARG A 52 5.45 3.79 -7.68
N GLU A 53 5.60 2.76 -8.49
CA GLU A 53 4.93 2.64 -9.79
C GLU A 53 3.41 2.60 -9.63
N ARG A 54 2.88 1.84 -8.65
CA ARG A 54 1.45 1.78 -8.35
C ARG A 54 0.91 3.17 -7.98
N TRP A 55 1.58 3.92 -7.11
CA TRP A 55 1.18 5.27 -6.72
C TRP A 55 1.15 6.22 -7.92
N LEU A 56 2.22 6.25 -8.69
CA LEU A 56 2.35 7.13 -9.85
C LEU A 56 1.29 6.82 -10.92
N ARG A 57 1.09 5.54 -11.26
CA ARG A 57 0.09 5.14 -12.25
C ARG A 57 -1.34 5.43 -11.82
N ALA A 58 -1.64 5.27 -10.54
CA ALA A 58 -2.98 5.55 -10.02
C ALA A 58 -3.30 7.04 -10.02
N GLN A 59 -2.31 7.90 -9.73
CA GLN A 59 -2.50 9.35 -9.70
C GLN A 59 -2.36 10.01 -11.07
N PHE A 60 -1.51 9.46 -11.94
CA PHE A 60 -1.16 10.04 -13.22
C PHE A 60 -1.28 9.01 -14.37
N PRO A 61 -2.49 8.48 -14.63
CA PRO A 61 -2.69 7.41 -15.62
C PRO A 61 -2.36 7.83 -17.06
N GLN A 62 -2.31 9.13 -17.34
CA GLN A 62 -1.96 9.69 -18.65
C GLN A 62 -0.45 9.87 -18.86
N ALA A 63 0.36 9.84 -17.79
CA ALA A 63 1.79 10.01 -17.90
C ALA A 63 2.49 8.70 -18.28
N HIS A 64 3.60 8.81 -19.00
CA HIS A 64 4.49 7.67 -19.25
C HIS A 64 5.35 7.46 -17.99
N ILE A 65 4.97 6.49 -17.17
CA ILE A 65 5.64 6.19 -15.90
C ILE A 65 6.72 5.15 -16.11
N VAL A 66 7.96 5.50 -15.73
CA VAL A 66 9.13 4.61 -15.74
C VAL A 66 9.75 4.59 -14.36
N VAL A 67 9.58 3.49 -13.63
CA VAL A 67 10.21 3.26 -12.33
C VAL A 67 11.28 2.21 -12.49
N LEU A 68 12.51 2.52 -12.10
CA LEU A 68 13.70 1.69 -12.37
C LEU A 68 14.30 1.15 -11.08
N ASP A 69 14.72 -0.09 -11.17
CA ASP A 69 15.82 -0.73 -10.44
C ASP A 69 16.86 -1.21 -11.45
N ASP A 70 18.01 -1.73 -10.98
CA ASP A 70 19.08 -2.20 -11.85
C ASP A 70 18.61 -3.35 -12.79
N ALA A 71 17.71 -4.21 -12.34
CA ALA A 71 17.21 -5.32 -13.15
C ALA A 71 16.32 -4.81 -14.31
N ARG A 72 15.41 -3.88 -14.02
CA ARG A 72 14.55 -3.28 -15.05
C ARG A 72 15.35 -2.45 -16.04
N LEU A 73 16.35 -1.69 -15.56
CA LEU A 73 17.24 -0.95 -16.42
C LEU A 73 18.01 -1.88 -17.36
N ALA A 74 18.57 -2.99 -16.85
CA ALA A 74 19.26 -3.99 -17.67
C ALA A 74 18.33 -4.60 -18.73
N ALA A 75 17.09 -4.91 -18.39
CA ALA A 75 16.09 -5.42 -19.34
C ALA A 75 15.78 -4.41 -20.46
N LEU A 76 15.61 -3.12 -20.12
CA LEU A 76 15.40 -2.05 -21.09
C LEU A 76 16.61 -1.88 -22.03
N CYS A 77 17.82 -1.90 -21.47
CA CYS A 77 19.07 -1.85 -22.25
C CYS A 77 19.17 -3.04 -23.22
N ALA A 78 18.89 -4.26 -22.76
CA ALA A 78 18.91 -5.45 -23.58
C ALA A 78 17.88 -5.37 -24.74
N ALA A 79 16.65 -4.94 -24.44
CA ALA A 79 15.60 -4.75 -25.45
C ALA A 79 16.00 -3.70 -26.53
N ARG A 80 16.84 -2.74 -26.16
CA ARG A 80 17.35 -1.68 -27.05
C ARG A 80 18.66 -2.04 -27.74
N GLY A 81 19.30 -3.12 -27.35
CA GLY A 81 20.61 -3.53 -27.85
C GLY A 81 21.78 -2.61 -27.42
N VAL A 82 21.67 -1.98 -26.25
CA VAL A 82 22.71 -1.12 -25.70
C VAL A 82 23.32 -1.74 -24.45
N PRO A 83 24.61 -1.45 -24.15
CA PRO A 83 25.25 -1.93 -22.95
C PRO A 83 24.51 -1.48 -21.67
N ALA A 84 24.29 -2.42 -20.74
CA ALA A 84 23.69 -2.10 -19.46
C ALA A 84 24.62 -1.20 -18.62
N ARG A 85 23.99 -0.30 -17.84
CA ARG A 85 24.63 0.54 -16.82
C ARG A 85 23.94 0.30 -15.50
N HIS A 86 24.62 0.65 -14.40
CA HIS A 86 23.99 0.72 -13.08
C HIS A 86 23.28 2.06 -12.90
N LEU A 87 22.23 2.05 -12.07
CA LEU A 87 21.64 3.29 -11.59
C LEU A 87 22.64 4.10 -10.79
N PRO A 88 22.63 5.44 -10.87
CA PRO A 88 23.40 6.27 -9.96
C PRO A 88 23.04 6.02 -8.50
N HIS A 89 24.03 6.08 -7.61
CA HIS A 89 23.79 6.02 -6.17
C HIS A 89 23.08 7.28 -5.68
N ASN A 90 22.31 7.17 -4.61
CA ASN A 90 21.55 8.31 -4.06
C ASN A 90 22.43 9.50 -3.66
N ASP A 91 23.68 9.26 -3.35
CA ASP A 91 24.66 10.24 -2.88
C ASP A 91 25.68 10.62 -3.97
N ASP A 92 25.52 10.11 -5.20
CA ASP A 92 26.38 10.50 -6.33
C ASP A 92 26.16 11.97 -6.70
N ASP A 93 27.14 12.56 -7.39
CA ASP A 93 27.08 13.93 -7.85
C ASP A 93 25.87 14.17 -8.77
N GLY A 94 25.25 15.32 -8.62
CA GLY A 94 24.09 15.71 -9.42
C GLY A 94 24.35 15.72 -10.93
N GLU A 95 25.61 15.95 -11.36
CA GLU A 95 25.98 15.91 -12.78
C GLU A 95 25.91 14.49 -13.33
N LEU A 96 26.34 13.48 -12.55
CA LEU A 96 26.19 12.09 -12.92
C LEU A 96 24.72 11.70 -13.14
N HIS A 97 23.84 12.11 -12.24
CA HIS A 97 22.40 11.89 -12.37
C HIS A 97 21.82 12.55 -13.63
N ARG A 98 22.23 13.76 -13.95
CA ARG A 98 21.78 14.49 -15.16
C ARG A 98 22.22 13.79 -16.45
N HIS A 99 23.50 13.39 -16.52
CA HIS A 99 24.03 12.63 -17.66
C HIS A 99 23.39 11.27 -17.81
N PHE A 100 23.15 10.56 -16.69
CA PHE A 100 22.40 9.30 -16.69
C PHE A 100 21.00 9.51 -17.30
N MET A 101 20.29 10.55 -16.91
CA MET A 101 18.96 10.84 -17.43
C MET A 101 18.97 11.20 -18.90
N GLY A 102 19.94 11.99 -19.36
CA GLY A 102 20.12 12.28 -20.79
C GLY A 102 20.32 11.01 -21.61
N TRP A 103 21.22 10.12 -21.16
CA TRP A 103 21.46 8.81 -21.79
C TRP A 103 20.19 7.92 -21.73
N LEU A 104 19.52 7.86 -20.60
CA LEU A 104 18.30 7.05 -20.44
C LEU A 104 17.20 7.48 -21.44
N CYS A 105 16.87 8.77 -21.45
CA CYS A 105 15.81 9.30 -22.30
C CYS A 105 16.14 9.16 -23.78
N TRP A 106 17.37 9.46 -24.20
CA TRP A 106 17.76 9.45 -25.60
C TRP A 106 18.08 8.06 -26.12
N THR A 107 18.93 7.31 -25.39
CA THR A 107 19.51 6.06 -25.89
C THR A 107 18.62 4.85 -25.55
N VAL A 108 18.14 4.78 -24.31
CA VAL A 108 17.42 3.58 -23.85
C VAL A 108 15.93 3.68 -24.17
N LEU A 109 15.28 4.79 -23.80
CA LEU A 109 13.84 4.95 -24.00
C LEU A 109 13.50 5.44 -25.41
N ALA A 110 14.40 6.11 -26.09
CA ALA A 110 14.17 6.85 -27.35
C ALA A 110 13.01 7.85 -27.24
N LEU A 111 12.94 8.53 -26.12
CA LEU A 111 11.93 9.54 -25.78
C LEU A 111 12.63 10.89 -25.51
N PRO A 112 13.03 11.64 -26.58
CA PRO A 112 13.59 12.97 -26.39
C PRO A 112 12.56 13.90 -25.74
N VAL A 113 13.06 14.78 -24.86
CA VAL A 113 12.24 15.76 -24.13
C VAL A 113 12.66 17.17 -24.49
N ASP A 114 11.73 18.10 -24.51
CA ASP A 114 11.96 19.53 -24.80
C ASP A 114 11.70 20.43 -23.60
N ALA A 115 11.27 19.85 -22.46
CA ALA A 115 11.18 20.55 -21.18
C ALA A 115 11.50 19.64 -20.01
N VAL A 116 12.13 20.17 -18.96
CA VAL A 116 12.33 19.53 -17.67
C VAL A 116 11.72 20.36 -16.56
N PHE A 117 10.93 19.73 -15.71
CA PHE A 117 10.23 20.36 -14.59
C PHE A 117 10.90 19.91 -13.28
N THR A 118 11.26 20.90 -12.43
CA THR A 118 11.87 20.64 -11.13
C THR A 118 11.28 21.53 -10.04
N SER A 119 11.34 21.06 -8.81
CA SER A 119 11.03 21.86 -7.61
C SER A 119 12.28 22.18 -6.79
N GLU A 120 13.46 22.10 -7.39
CA GLU A 120 14.75 22.32 -6.74
C GLU A 120 15.65 23.17 -7.65
N ASP A 121 16.79 23.65 -7.14
CA ASP A 121 17.66 24.64 -7.80
C ASP A 121 18.54 24.06 -8.92
N TYR A 122 18.67 22.75 -9.02
CA TYR A 122 19.50 22.09 -10.03
C TYR A 122 18.93 22.10 -11.46
N GLY A 123 17.74 22.62 -11.65
CA GLY A 123 17.00 22.54 -12.91
C GLY A 123 17.70 23.16 -14.13
N PRO A 124 18.27 24.40 -14.08
CA PRO A 124 18.96 25.00 -15.22
C PRO A 124 20.13 24.16 -15.74
N GLY A 125 20.94 23.61 -14.83
CA GLY A 125 22.03 22.71 -15.19
C GLY A 125 21.54 21.39 -15.75
N PHE A 126 20.34 20.92 -15.35
CA PHE A 126 19.74 19.71 -15.88
C PHE A 126 19.31 19.92 -17.34
N ALA A 127 18.62 21.01 -17.66
CA ALA A 127 18.23 21.33 -19.01
C ALA A 127 19.46 21.39 -19.95
N GLN A 128 20.53 22.09 -19.55
CA GLN A 128 21.77 22.18 -20.33
C GLN A 128 22.42 20.80 -20.59
N VAL A 129 22.41 19.88 -19.62
CA VAL A 129 22.94 18.52 -19.83
C VAL A 129 22.06 17.75 -20.81
N LEU A 130 20.73 17.86 -20.71
CA LEU A 130 19.81 17.23 -21.64
C LEU A 130 20.02 17.73 -23.09
N GLU A 131 20.20 19.03 -23.29
CA GLU A 131 20.51 19.60 -24.61
C GLU A 131 21.75 18.99 -25.27
N ARG A 132 22.81 18.71 -24.47
CA ARG A 132 24.03 18.06 -24.98
C ARG A 132 23.80 16.64 -25.48
N HIS A 133 22.79 15.96 -24.96
CA HIS A 133 22.39 14.61 -25.39
C HIS A 133 21.50 14.64 -26.65
N TYR A 134 20.87 15.77 -26.94
CA TYR A 134 19.91 15.90 -28.06
C TYR A 134 20.47 16.77 -29.17
N ALA A 135 20.56 16.26 -30.36
CA ALA A 135 20.90 17.06 -31.53
C ALA A 135 19.70 17.95 -32.03
N GLY A 136 18.62 18.06 -31.25
CA GLY A 136 17.31 18.48 -31.74
C GLY A 136 16.74 19.79 -31.22
N GLY A 137 17.51 20.58 -30.46
CA GLY A 137 17.02 21.89 -30.00
C GLY A 137 17.11 22.14 -28.49
N PRO A 138 16.73 23.32 -28.03
CA PRO A 138 16.82 23.71 -26.62
C PRO A 138 15.84 22.88 -25.76
N VAL A 139 16.27 22.59 -24.54
CA VAL A 139 15.42 21.99 -23.47
C VAL A 139 15.09 23.10 -22.48
N ALA A 140 13.80 23.41 -22.34
CA ALA A 140 13.34 24.40 -21.37
C ALA A 140 13.43 23.87 -19.95
N HIS A 141 13.83 24.72 -19.01
CA HIS A 141 13.66 24.45 -17.58
C HIS A 141 12.46 25.20 -17.03
N VAL A 142 11.56 24.49 -16.33
CA VAL A 142 10.41 25.03 -15.64
C VAL A 142 10.51 24.75 -14.15
N SER A 143 10.70 25.81 -13.36
CA SER A 143 10.72 25.73 -11.89
C SER A 143 9.30 25.75 -11.34
N VAL A 144 8.99 24.81 -10.43
CA VAL A 144 7.67 24.67 -9.80
C VAL A 144 7.84 24.66 -8.29
N ASP A 145 7.29 25.67 -7.60
CA ASP A 145 7.24 25.77 -6.13
C ASP A 145 8.58 25.49 -5.41
N GLN A 146 9.70 25.97 -5.96
CA GLN A 146 11.04 25.74 -5.41
C GLN A 146 11.15 26.16 -3.94
N ALA A 147 10.49 27.24 -3.56
CA ALA A 147 10.45 27.73 -2.18
C ALA A 147 9.51 26.92 -1.28
N ARG A 148 8.79 25.91 -1.83
CA ARG A 148 7.77 25.11 -1.12
C ARG A 148 6.71 25.98 -0.44
N ALA A 149 6.33 27.07 -1.06
CA ALA A 149 5.36 28.02 -0.53
C ALA A 149 3.91 27.51 -0.68
N GLN A 150 3.64 26.73 -1.73
CA GLN A 150 2.32 26.13 -1.96
C GLN A 150 2.15 24.82 -1.19
N VAL A 151 3.20 23.97 -1.18
CA VAL A 151 3.16 22.67 -0.50
C VAL A 151 4.42 22.49 0.37
N PRO A 152 4.35 22.84 1.68
CA PRO A 152 5.50 22.85 2.57
C PRO A 152 5.85 21.44 3.08
N VAL A 153 6.22 20.52 2.17
CA VAL A 153 6.54 19.14 2.49
C VAL A 153 7.80 18.65 1.76
N SER A 154 8.49 17.69 2.35
CA SER A 154 9.58 16.95 1.69
C SER A 154 9.46 15.45 1.90
N GLY A 155 10.01 14.66 0.99
CA GLY A 155 10.04 13.21 1.14
C GLY A 155 10.78 12.75 2.40
N THR A 156 11.81 13.48 2.83
CA THR A 156 12.53 13.19 4.07
C THR A 156 11.63 13.37 5.30
N LEU A 157 10.88 14.46 5.36
CA LEU A 157 9.95 14.73 6.44
C LEU A 157 8.88 13.63 6.55
N VAL A 158 8.28 13.26 5.40
CA VAL A 158 7.25 12.21 5.38
C VAL A 158 7.82 10.84 5.75
N ARG A 159 9.05 10.51 5.34
CA ARG A 159 9.68 9.24 5.74
C ARG A 159 9.90 9.10 7.24
N GLN A 160 10.10 10.20 7.95
CA GLN A 160 10.24 10.19 9.42
C GLN A 160 8.95 9.74 10.10
N ASP A 161 7.80 10.28 9.71
CA ASP A 161 6.48 9.85 10.17
C ASP A 161 5.41 10.07 9.08
N PRO A 162 5.09 9.05 8.27
CA PRO A 162 4.06 9.16 7.24
C PRO A 162 2.66 9.47 7.80
N HIS A 163 2.38 9.05 9.05
CA HIS A 163 1.08 9.29 9.65
C HIS A 163 0.92 10.73 10.15
N ALA A 164 1.96 11.31 10.75
CA ALA A 164 1.95 12.73 11.14
C ALA A 164 1.82 13.65 9.92
N HIS A 165 2.32 13.21 8.77
CA HIS A 165 2.29 13.99 7.53
C HIS A 165 1.28 13.46 6.51
N SER A 166 0.30 12.65 6.95
CA SER A 166 -0.73 12.04 6.08
C SER A 166 -1.57 13.06 5.30
N ALA A 167 -1.73 14.28 5.82
CA ALA A 167 -2.41 15.37 5.12
C ALA A 167 -1.75 15.74 3.78
N PHE A 168 -0.46 15.42 3.60
CA PHE A 168 0.27 15.64 2.34
C PHE A 168 0.33 14.41 1.43
N LEU A 169 -0.35 13.34 1.78
CA LEU A 169 -0.38 12.08 1.04
C LEU A 169 -1.77 11.82 0.47
N SER A 170 -1.81 11.30 -0.73
CA SER A 170 -3.07 10.81 -1.30
C SER A 170 -3.52 9.50 -0.62
N PRO A 171 -4.83 9.16 -0.64
CA PRO A 171 -5.34 7.95 0.00
C PRO A 171 -4.61 6.67 -0.39
N ILE A 172 -4.23 6.52 -1.66
CA ILE A 172 -3.53 5.33 -2.14
C ILE A 172 -2.11 5.23 -1.57
N VAL A 173 -1.46 6.36 -1.28
CA VAL A 173 -0.15 6.39 -0.62
C VAL A 173 -0.31 6.12 0.87
N CYS A 174 -1.30 6.77 1.52
CA CYS A 174 -1.61 6.53 2.94
C CYS A 174 -1.91 5.05 3.22
N ALA A 175 -2.67 4.39 2.34
CA ALA A 175 -3.07 2.99 2.48
C ALA A 175 -1.89 2.02 2.68
N ASP A 176 -0.72 2.35 2.13
CA ASP A 176 0.47 1.51 2.25
C ASP A 176 1.19 1.64 3.61
N PHE A 177 0.84 2.64 4.40
CA PHE A 177 1.35 2.84 5.75
C PHE A 177 0.35 2.40 6.84
N VAL A 178 -0.87 2.00 6.45
CA VAL A 178 -1.88 1.51 7.38
C VAL A 178 -1.49 0.13 7.88
N THR A 179 -1.44 -0.02 9.20
CA THR A 179 -1.27 -1.31 9.87
C THR A 179 -2.60 -2.07 9.91
N ARG A 180 -2.62 -3.27 9.37
CA ARG A 180 -3.80 -4.14 9.35
C ARG A 180 -3.84 -5.01 10.59
N VAL A 181 -4.90 -4.89 11.37
CA VAL A 181 -5.14 -5.64 12.61
C VAL A 181 -6.28 -6.61 12.38
N CYS A 182 -5.99 -7.90 12.38
CA CYS A 182 -6.99 -8.95 12.25
C CYS A 182 -7.52 -9.36 13.63
N VAL A 183 -8.83 -9.42 13.79
CA VAL A 183 -9.51 -9.85 15.02
C VAL A 183 -10.09 -11.24 14.82
N LEU A 184 -9.46 -12.25 15.40
CA LEU A 184 -9.87 -13.66 15.37
C LEU A 184 -10.47 -14.10 16.69
N GLY A 185 -11.11 -15.24 16.69
CA GLY A 185 -11.72 -15.88 17.86
C GLY A 185 -12.91 -16.75 17.47
N GLY A 186 -13.32 -17.62 18.36
CA GLY A 186 -14.49 -18.49 18.17
C GLY A 186 -15.81 -17.70 18.05
N GLU A 187 -16.88 -18.39 17.72
CA GLU A 187 -18.22 -17.80 17.73
C GLU A 187 -18.53 -17.19 19.09
N SER A 188 -19.29 -16.11 19.13
CA SER A 188 -19.68 -15.43 20.39
C SER A 188 -18.51 -14.96 21.28
N SER A 189 -17.30 -14.76 20.72
CA SER A 189 -16.14 -14.25 21.48
C SER A 189 -16.00 -12.71 21.44
N GLY A 190 -16.95 -11.98 20.84
CA GLY A 190 -16.99 -10.52 20.82
C GLY A 190 -16.08 -9.87 19.78
N LYS A 191 -15.66 -10.57 18.71
CA LYS A 191 -14.80 -10.05 17.62
C LYS A 191 -15.34 -8.78 16.98
N THR A 192 -16.56 -8.84 16.49
CA THR A 192 -17.23 -7.70 15.82
C THR A 192 -17.33 -6.49 16.73
N THR A 193 -17.78 -6.70 17.98
CA THR A 193 -17.88 -5.63 18.98
C THR A 193 -16.53 -5.01 19.27
N LEU A 194 -15.46 -5.83 19.38
CA LEU A 194 -14.11 -5.34 19.60
C LEU A 194 -13.59 -4.57 18.38
N ALA A 195 -13.77 -5.07 17.16
CA ALA A 195 -13.34 -4.41 15.94
C ALA A 195 -14.00 -3.02 15.80
N GLN A 196 -15.29 -2.92 16.07
CA GLN A 196 -16.04 -1.66 16.09
C GLN A 196 -15.56 -0.71 17.17
N ALA A 197 -15.37 -1.21 18.40
CA ALA A 197 -14.90 -0.40 19.53
C ALA A 197 -13.48 0.14 19.30
N LEU A 198 -12.59 -0.67 18.74
CA LEU A 198 -11.24 -0.25 18.34
C LEU A 198 -11.28 0.82 17.24
N ALA A 199 -12.09 0.61 16.21
CA ALA A 199 -12.24 1.60 15.14
C ALA A 199 -12.76 2.95 15.66
N ALA A 200 -13.74 2.93 16.57
CA ALA A 200 -14.25 4.13 17.23
C ALA A 200 -13.18 4.79 18.12
N HIS A 201 -12.46 4.01 18.93
CA HIS A 201 -11.40 4.51 19.81
C HIS A 201 -10.25 5.18 19.05
N PHE A 202 -9.85 4.63 17.92
CA PHE A 202 -8.76 5.15 17.08
C PHE A 202 -9.23 6.05 15.93
N GLU A 203 -10.52 6.35 15.85
CA GLU A 203 -11.14 7.16 14.79
C GLU A 203 -10.74 6.70 13.38
N THR A 204 -10.80 5.40 13.11
CA THR A 204 -10.37 4.78 11.86
C THR A 204 -11.42 3.82 11.31
N ALA A 205 -11.12 3.22 10.14
CA ALA A 205 -11.99 2.26 9.50
C ALA A 205 -11.89 0.86 10.14
N TRP A 206 -12.95 0.08 9.98
CA TRP A 206 -12.98 -1.36 10.20
C TRP A 206 -13.72 -2.07 9.07
N VAL A 207 -13.51 -3.38 8.96
CA VAL A 207 -14.15 -4.22 7.93
C VAL A 207 -14.94 -5.30 8.62
N ALA A 208 -16.24 -5.36 8.31
CA ALA A 208 -17.15 -6.37 8.82
C ALA A 208 -16.89 -7.74 8.18
N GLU A 209 -17.29 -8.81 8.86
CA GLU A 209 -17.27 -10.18 8.35
C GLU A 209 -18.29 -10.34 7.21
N TYR A 210 -17.80 -10.45 5.98
CA TYR A 210 -18.68 -10.65 4.82
C TYR A 210 -19.38 -12.00 4.82
N GLY A 211 -18.76 -13.00 5.42
CA GLY A 211 -19.36 -14.33 5.54
C GLY A 211 -20.71 -14.32 6.24
N ARG A 212 -20.86 -13.52 7.30
CA ARG A 212 -22.14 -13.34 8.01
C ARG A 212 -23.19 -12.67 7.11
N GLU A 213 -22.80 -11.58 6.45
CA GLU A 213 -23.70 -10.85 5.54
C GLU A 213 -24.23 -11.76 4.42
N LEU A 214 -23.35 -12.54 3.79
CA LEU A 214 -23.76 -13.48 2.75
C LEU A 214 -24.68 -14.57 3.30
N TRP A 215 -24.34 -15.14 4.46
CA TRP A 215 -25.14 -16.16 5.13
C TRP A 215 -26.55 -15.66 5.46
N GLU A 216 -26.67 -14.45 6.00
CA GLU A 216 -27.96 -13.83 6.30
C GLU A 216 -28.77 -13.55 5.01
N SER A 217 -28.10 -13.13 3.92
CA SER A 217 -28.75 -12.87 2.63
C SER A 217 -29.24 -14.12 1.89
N GLN A 218 -28.78 -15.31 2.32
CA GLN A 218 -29.12 -16.63 1.76
C GLN A 218 -29.93 -17.50 2.73
N ASP A 219 -30.68 -16.88 3.63
CA ASP A 219 -31.53 -17.57 4.60
C ASP A 219 -30.79 -18.65 5.44
N GLY A 220 -29.51 -18.40 5.73
CA GLY A 220 -28.72 -19.27 6.58
C GLY A 220 -28.05 -20.46 5.89
N ILE A 221 -28.02 -20.51 4.57
CA ILE A 221 -27.45 -21.62 3.81
C ILE A 221 -26.28 -21.15 2.97
N LEU A 222 -25.08 -21.67 3.21
CA LEU A 222 -23.93 -21.48 2.36
C LEU A 222 -23.57 -22.78 1.64
N ASN A 223 -23.30 -22.69 0.34
CA ASN A 223 -22.76 -23.79 -0.44
C ASN A 223 -21.22 -23.72 -0.52
N TYR A 224 -20.61 -24.74 -1.10
CA TYR A 224 -19.15 -24.85 -1.19
C TYR A 224 -18.49 -23.67 -1.92
N ASP A 225 -19.09 -23.19 -3.01
CA ASP A 225 -18.54 -22.10 -3.83
C ASP A 225 -18.65 -20.74 -3.13
N ASP A 226 -19.64 -20.59 -2.24
CA ASP A 226 -19.79 -19.37 -1.46
C ASP A 226 -18.60 -19.08 -0.55
N LEU A 227 -17.91 -20.13 -0.06
CA LEU A 227 -16.75 -19.95 0.82
C LEU A 227 -15.58 -19.30 0.08
N LEU A 228 -15.33 -19.66 -1.18
CA LEU A 228 -14.33 -19.00 -1.98
C LEU A 228 -14.73 -17.54 -2.27
N LYS A 229 -15.99 -17.29 -2.60
CA LYS A 229 -16.54 -15.94 -2.79
C LYS A 229 -16.37 -15.08 -1.54
N ILE A 230 -16.65 -15.63 -0.35
CA ILE A 230 -16.46 -14.95 0.93
C ILE A 230 -14.99 -14.55 1.12
N GLY A 231 -14.05 -15.47 0.90
CA GLY A 231 -12.63 -15.19 1.06
C GLY A 231 -12.12 -14.09 0.14
N ARG A 232 -12.54 -14.09 -1.13
CA ARG A 232 -12.21 -13.06 -2.13
C ARG A 232 -12.79 -11.70 -1.75
N GLU A 233 -14.07 -11.66 -1.41
CA GLU A 233 -14.78 -10.42 -1.10
C GLU A 233 -14.27 -9.79 0.20
N GLN A 234 -13.93 -10.58 1.20
CA GLN A 234 -13.33 -10.09 2.44
C GLN A 234 -12.06 -9.28 2.15
N LEU A 235 -11.11 -9.84 1.39
CA LEU A 235 -9.87 -9.15 1.03
C LEU A 235 -10.11 -7.94 0.11
N ARG A 236 -11.10 -8.00 -0.78
CA ARG A 236 -11.48 -6.85 -1.61
C ARG A 236 -11.99 -5.68 -0.75
N ARG A 237 -12.85 -5.98 0.25
CA ARG A 237 -13.36 -4.98 1.20
C ARG A 237 -12.25 -4.39 2.05
N GLU A 238 -11.31 -5.22 2.51
CA GLU A 238 -10.14 -4.76 3.26
C GLU A 238 -9.28 -3.82 2.42
N ALA A 239 -9.00 -4.17 1.17
CA ALA A 239 -8.23 -3.32 0.26
C ALA A 239 -8.94 -1.97 -0.01
N GLN A 240 -10.27 -1.96 -0.09
CA GLN A 240 -11.04 -0.75 -0.25
C GLN A 240 -11.06 0.10 1.03
N ALA A 241 -11.21 -0.52 2.19
CA ALA A 241 -11.25 0.17 3.48
C ALA A 241 -9.91 0.85 3.83
N LEU A 242 -8.78 0.32 3.34
CA LEU A 242 -7.46 0.95 3.50
C LEU A 242 -7.42 2.39 3.00
N LEU A 243 -8.19 2.73 1.96
CA LEU A 243 -8.21 4.07 1.38
C LEU A 243 -8.87 5.11 2.32
N ALA A 244 -9.71 4.65 3.27
CA ALA A 244 -10.37 5.48 4.28
C ALA A 244 -9.76 5.31 5.68
N ALA A 245 -8.90 4.31 5.88
CA ALA A 245 -8.24 4.08 7.14
C ALA A 245 -7.15 5.14 7.40
N ARG A 246 -6.95 5.48 8.69
CA ARG A 246 -5.91 6.43 9.08
C ARG A 246 -4.59 5.69 9.33
N ARG A 247 -4.36 5.22 10.54
CA ARG A 247 -3.13 4.50 10.95
C ARG A 247 -3.35 3.01 11.06
N TRP A 248 -4.58 2.62 11.42
CA TRP A 248 -4.98 1.27 11.72
C TRP A 248 -6.20 0.90 10.89
N LEU A 249 -6.27 -0.36 10.44
CA LEU A 249 -7.48 -0.96 9.89
C LEU A 249 -7.80 -2.21 10.71
N PHE A 250 -8.98 -2.26 11.32
CA PHE A 250 -9.43 -3.41 12.09
C PHE A 250 -10.32 -4.31 11.21
N CYS A 251 -9.86 -5.55 10.99
CA CYS A 251 -10.58 -6.53 10.17
C CYS A 251 -11.28 -7.53 11.10
N ASP A 252 -12.61 -7.55 11.08
CA ASP A 252 -13.40 -8.58 11.74
C ASP A 252 -13.28 -9.87 10.95
N THR A 253 -12.54 -10.82 11.49
CA THR A 253 -12.12 -12.07 10.88
C THR A 253 -11.10 -11.91 9.72
N SER A 254 -10.91 -13.01 8.99
CA SER A 254 -10.02 -13.11 7.82
C SER A 254 -10.41 -14.31 6.96
N PRO A 255 -9.85 -14.46 5.74
CA PRO A 255 -10.04 -15.68 4.94
C PRO A 255 -9.62 -16.99 5.64
N MET A 256 -8.78 -16.93 6.69
CA MET A 256 -8.46 -18.08 7.54
C MET A 256 -9.72 -18.61 8.24
N THR A 257 -10.61 -17.72 8.70
CA THR A 257 -11.92 -18.11 9.27
C THR A 257 -12.79 -18.81 8.24
N THR A 258 -12.86 -18.27 7.04
CA THR A 258 -13.61 -18.88 5.93
C THR A 258 -13.04 -20.25 5.56
N TYR A 259 -11.72 -20.37 5.53
CA TYR A 259 -11.05 -21.66 5.30
C TYR A 259 -11.43 -22.69 6.38
N PHE A 260 -11.42 -22.30 7.66
CA PHE A 260 -11.86 -23.17 8.75
C PHE A 260 -13.29 -23.68 8.53
N TYR A 261 -14.22 -22.78 8.26
CA TYR A 261 -15.61 -23.17 8.00
C TYR A 261 -15.75 -24.07 6.76
N CYS A 262 -15.00 -23.81 5.70
CA CYS A 262 -15.03 -24.63 4.49
C CYS A 262 -14.60 -26.07 4.77
N VAL A 263 -13.51 -26.26 5.51
CA VAL A 263 -13.02 -27.59 5.88
C VAL A 263 -13.99 -28.27 6.86
N GLU A 264 -14.53 -27.54 7.83
CA GLU A 264 -15.47 -28.05 8.83
C GLU A 264 -16.81 -28.48 8.21
N MET A 265 -17.30 -27.75 7.21
CA MET A 265 -18.61 -28.04 6.58
C MET A 265 -18.50 -29.08 5.47
N PHE A 266 -17.41 -29.06 4.70
CA PHE A 266 -17.28 -29.85 3.46
C PHE A 266 -16.12 -30.84 3.46
N GLY A 267 -15.30 -30.90 4.53
CA GLY A 267 -14.13 -31.77 4.64
C GLY A 267 -12.97 -31.41 3.71
N LYS A 268 -13.08 -30.34 2.94
CA LYS A 268 -12.08 -29.88 1.96
C LYS A 268 -12.21 -28.39 1.72
N ALA A 269 -11.19 -27.77 1.13
CA ALA A 269 -11.25 -26.39 0.64
C ALA A 269 -10.56 -26.26 -0.72
N GLU A 270 -11.01 -25.30 -1.52
CA GLU A 270 -10.36 -24.90 -2.77
C GLU A 270 -8.92 -24.44 -2.52
N GLN A 271 -8.01 -24.78 -3.45
CA GLN A 271 -6.60 -24.34 -3.35
C GLN A 271 -6.48 -22.81 -3.31
N GLU A 272 -7.35 -22.11 -4.01
CA GLU A 272 -7.37 -20.64 -3.97
C GLU A 272 -7.80 -20.11 -2.59
N LEU A 273 -8.83 -20.69 -1.97
CA LEU A 273 -9.23 -20.29 -0.61
C LEU A 273 -8.11 -20.57 0.40
N ALA A 274 -7.40 -21.68 0.26
CA ALA A 274 -6.23 -21.99 1.08
C ALA A 274 -5.13 -20.91 0.94
N ARG A 275 -4.87 -20.43 -0.29
CA ARG A 275 -3.93 -19.31 -0.55
C ARG A 275 -4.44 -18.00 0.03
N LEU A 276 -5.72 -17.68 -0.12
CA LEU A 276 -6.29 -16.48 0.50
C LEU A 276 -6.16 -16.51 2.03
N ALA A 277 -6.30 -17.69 2.64
CA ALA A 277 -6.10 -17.88 4.08
C ALA A 277 -4.64 -17.74 4.55
N GLU A 278 -3.67 -17.64 3.63
CA GLU A 278 -2.28 -17.31 3.92
C GLU A 278 -2.03 -15.79 3.98
N HIS A 279 -3.08 -14.97 3.74
CA HIS A 279 -2.95 -13.52 3.81
C HIS A 279 -2.41 -13.09 5.18
N ARG A 280 -1.40 -12.21 5.15
CA ARG A 280 -0.70 -11.73 6.36
C ARG A 280 -1.30 -10.41 6.84
N TYR A 281 -1.44 -10.32 8.16
CA TYR A 281 -1.78 -9.10 8.88
C TYR A 281 -0.60 -8.67 9.73
N ASP A 282 -0.47 -7.37 9.97
CA ASP A 282 0.64 -6.82 10.77
C ASP A 282 0.49 -7.15 12.26
N LEU A 283 -0.75 -7.33 12.71
CA LEU A 283 -1.10 -7.77 14.05
C LEU A 283 -2.32 -8.69 13.99
N VAL A 284 -2.26 -9.79 14.73
CA VAL A 284 -3.39 -10.69 14.95
C VAL A 284 -3.79 -10.64 16.42
N LEU A 285 -5.06 -10.37 16.67
CA LEU A 285 -5.70 -10.45 17.98
C LEU A 285 -6.54 -11.72 18.04
N LEU A 286 -6.40 -12.51 19.09
CA LEU A 286 -7.22 -13.68 19.35
C LEU A 286 -8.11 -13.43 20.56
N CYS A 287 -9.41 -13.26 20.32
CA CYS A 287 -10.39 -13.04 21.36
C CYS A 287 -10.61 -14.31 22.18
N ALA A 288 -10.39 -14.24 23.49
CA ALA A 288 -10.71 -15.32 24.42
C ALA A 288 -12.22 -15.58 24.44
N PRO A 289 -12.67 -16.83 24.60
CA PRO A 289 -14.08 -17.20 24.70
C PRO A 289 -14.62 -17.01 26.13
N ASP A 290 -14.33 -15.87 26.75
CA ASP A 290 -14.63 -15.53 28.14
C ASP A 290 -15.98 -14.79 28.35
N PHE A 291 -16.67 -14.46 27.25
CA PHE A 291 -18.07 -14.03 27.31
C PHE A 291 -19.03 -15.22 27.42
N PRO A 292 -20.17 -15.06 28.09
CA PRO A 292 -21.24 -16.05 28.01
C PRO A 292 -21.60 -16.37 26.55
N PHE A 293 -21.80 -17.65 26.26
CA PHE A 293 -22.26 -18.04 24.94
C PHE A 293 -23.70 -17.56 24.75
N ILE A 294 -23.95 -16.74 23.76
CA ILE A 294 -25.29 -16.24 23.41
C ILE A 294 -25.70 -16.87 22.09
N GLN A 295 -26.74 -17.68 22.10
CA GLN A 295 -27.34 -18.21 20.89
C GLN A 295 -28.24 -17.15 20.25
N ASP A 296 -27.91 -16.72 19.05
CA ASP A 296 -28.66 -15.72 18.27
C ASP A 296 -29.31 -16.31 17.00
N GLY A 297 -29.33 -17.65 16.90
CA GLY A 297 -29.85 -18.37 15.74
C GLY A 297 -28.85 -18.55 14.61
N THR A 298 -27.69 -17.87 14.67
CA THR A 298 -26.63 -17.95 13.67
C THR A 298 -25.45 -18.81 14.11
N ARG A 299 -25.37 -19.12 15.41
CA ARG A 299 -24.26 -19.81 16.07
C ARG A 299 -24.55 -21.27 16.31
N ARG A 300 -23.51 -22.11 16.30
CA ARG A 300 -23.68 -23.55 16.56
C ARG A 300 -23.87 -23.82 18.07
N ASP A 301 -22.80 -24.10 18.79
CA ASP A 301 -22.83 -24.40 20.23
C ASP A 301 -21.50 -23.99 20.91
N GLU A 302 -21.47 -24.16 22.22
CA GLU A 302 -20.31 -23.79 23.02
C GLU A 302 -19.10 -24.71 22.76
N ASP A 303 -19.35 -26.01 22.51
CA ASP A 303 -18.30 -26.97 22.16
C ASP A 303 -17.66 -26.61 20.81
N PHE A 304 -18.47 -26.19 19.84
CA PHE A 304 -17.96 -25.70 18.56
C PHE A 304 -17.09 -24.46 18.75
N ARG A 305 -17.51 -23.50 19.57
CA ARG A 305 -16.71 -22.32 19.93
C ARG A 305 -15.36 -22.70 20.50
N ALA A 306 -15.33 -23.66 21.43
CA ALA A 306 -14.10 -24.13 22.06
C ALA A 306 -13.16 -24.82 21.03
N ARG A 307 -13.71 -25.71 20.17
CA ARG A 307 -12.95 -26.35 19.08
C ARG A 307 -12.38 -25.33 18.11
N GLN A 308 -13.18 -24.34 17.71
CA GLN A 308 -12.77 -23.28 16.81
C GLN A 308 -11.63 -22.44 17.43
N HIS A 309 -11.73 -22.09 18.70
CA HIS A 309 -10.69 -21.34 19.39
C HIS A 309 -9.37 -22.13 19.48
N ALA A 310 -9.44 -23.40 19.84
CA ALA A 310 -8.27 -24.29 19.86
C ALA A 310 -7.64 -24.46 18.47
N TRP A 311 -8.48 -24.53 17.42
CA TRP A 311 -8.00 -24.59 16.05
C TRP A 311 -7.22 -23.32 15.67
N TYR A 312 -7.71 -22.11 16.00
CA TYR A 312 -6.97 -20.88 15.75
C TYR A 312 -5.60 -20.88 16.42
N GLN A 313 -5.52 -21.29 17.70
CA GLN A 313 -4.25 -21.37 18.41
C GLN A 313 -3.26 -22.32 17.71
N ALA A 314 -3.72 -23.50 17.33
CA ALA A 314 -2.92 -24.49 16.64
C ALA A 314 -2.48 -24.01 15.24
N GLU A 315 -3.39 -23.44 14.48
CA GLU A 315 -3.13 -22.99 13.11
C GLU A 315 -2.21 -21.78 13.06
N LEU A 316 -2.38 -20.80 13.94
CA LEU A 316 -1.49 -19.66 14.07
C LEU A 316 -0.07 -20.12 14.47
N ALA A 317 0.04 -21.02 15.43
CA ALA A 317 1.33 -21.61 15.82
C ALA A 317 1.98 -22.38 14.66
N ARG A 318 1.22 -23.22 13.96
CA ARG A 318 1.70 -23.99 12.79
C ARG A 318 2.24 -23.08 11.68
N ARG A 319 1.62 -21.91 11.47
CA ARG A 319 2.03 -20.91 10.48
C ARG A 319 3.12 -19.96 10.98
N GLY A 320 3.55 -20.05 12.23
CA GLY A 320 4.51 -19.12 12.84
C GLY A 320 3.98 -17.68 12.90
N ILE A 321 2.66 -17.50 13.08
CA ILE A 321 2.02 -16.19 13.19
C ILE A 321 1.92 -15.83 14.68
N ALA A 322 2.62 -14.79 15.08
CA ALA A 322 2.47 -14.24 16.44
C ALA A 322 1.11 -13.57 16.59
N PHE A 323 0.48 -13.77 17.74
CA PHE A 323 -0.81 -13.17 18.06
C PHE A 323 -0.87 -12.68 19.51
N VAL A 324 -1.80 -11.78 19.79
CA VAL A 324 -2.08 -11.26 21.13
C VAL A 324 -3.42 -11.82 21.59
N ASN A 325 -3.43 -12.53 22.71
CA ASN A 325 -4.67 -12.91 23.35
C ASN A 325 -5.30 -11.69 24.03
N VAL A 326 -6.59 -11.47 23.79
CA VAL A 326 -7.37 -10.40 24.42
C VAL A 326 -8.54 -11.00 25.18
N SER A 327 -8.73 -10.53 26.44
CA SER A 327 -9.71 -11.09 27.36
C SER A 327 -10.36 -10.01 28.22
N GLY A 328 -11.46 -10.34 28.90
CA GLY A 328 -12.22 -9.43 29.74
C GLY A 328 -13.29 -8.67 28.97
N SER A 329 -13.82 -7.61 29.56
CA SER A 329 -14.81 -6.71 28.96
C SER A 329 -14.28 -6.03 27.70
N VAL A 330 -15.18 -5.46 26.89
CA VAL A 330 -14.79 -4.72 25.67
C VAL A 330 -13.80 -3.60 25.99
N ASP A 331 -14.04 -2.83 27.05
CA ASP A 331 -13.15 -1.73 27.46
C ASP A 331 -11.76 -2.21 27.89
N GLU A 332 -11.69 -3.36 28.57
CA GLU A 332 -10.41 -3.97 28.94
C GLU A 332 -9.64 -4.44 27.71
N ARG A 333 -10.32 -5.07 26.76
CA ARG A 333 -9.71 -5.50 25.49
C ARG A 333 -9.24 -4.31 24.68
N VAL A 334 -10.00 -3.22 24.59
CA VAL A 334 -9.59 -1.99 23.91
C VAL A 334 -8.31 -1.43 24.57
N ARG A 335 -8.24 -1.37 25.91
CA ARG A 335 -7.03 -0.93 26.61
C ARG A 335 -5.82 -1.83 26.35
N GLN A 336 -5.99 -3.15 26.37
CA GLN A 336 -4.93 -4.11 26.05
C GLN A 336 -4.38 -3.88 24.64
N VAL A 337 -5.27 -3.75 23.66
CA VAL A 337 -4.88 -3.50 22.26
C VAL A 337 -4.20 -2.14 22.11
N ALA A 338 -4.72 -1.09 22.76
CA ALA A 338 -4.11 0.25 22.71
C ALA A 338 -2.67 0.24 23.23
N GLN A 339 -2.38 -0.49 24.31
CA GLN A 339 -1.02 -0.65 24.87
C GLN A 339 -0.10 -1.38 23.85
N VAL A 340 -0.59 -2.44 23.23
CA VAL A 340 0.18 -3.19 22.21
C VAL A 340 0.49 -2.32 21.01
N LEU A 341 -0.49 -1.55 20.53
CA LEU A 341 -0.32 -0.66 19.38
C LEU A 341 0.60 0.52 19.70
N ALA A 342 0.51 1.10 20.89
CA ALA A 342 1.42 2.17 21.34
C ALA A 342 2.88 1.70 21.38
N ALA A 343 3.15 0.47 21.85
CA ALA A 343 4.50 -0.10 21.87
C ALA A 343 5.10 -0.38 20.48
N ARG A 344 4.28 -0.40 19.43
CA ARG A 344 4.70 -0.59 18.04
C ARG A 344 4.87 0.73 17.27
N MET A 345 4.56 1.85 17.89
CA MET A 345 4.78 3.15 17.29
C MET A 345 6.28 3.48 17.34
N PRO A 346 6.89 3.96 16.24
CA PRO A 346 8.24 4.50 16.30
C PRO A 346 8.26 5.69 17.28
N CYS A 347 9.31 5.72 18.12
CA CYS A 347 9.57 6.84 19.03
C CYS A 347 9.92 8.11 18.26
#